data_23df937b8d5cd139b8b8b0d1f4dc5427
#
_entry.id   23df937b8d5cd139b8b8b0d1f4dc5427
#
_cell.length_a   1.000
_cell.length_b   1.000
_cell.length_c   1.000
_cell.angle_alpha   90.00
_cell.angle_beta   90.00
_cell.angle_gamma   90.00
#
_symmetry.space_group_name_H-M   'P 1'
#
loop_
_entity.id
_entity.type
_entity.pdbx_description
1 polymer ?
#
loop_
_entity_poly.entity_id
_entity_poly.type
_entity_poly.pdbx_seq_one_letter_code
_entity_poly.pdbx_strand_id
1 'polypeptide(L)'
;DMGDILIFMEGEGEIHETDKFLRKQNLSDTDVLPLYARLSSSRQNKIFAPHKRRHIILATNIAETSLTIPGIRYVIDTGMARISRYSYRSKVQRLPIEKISMAAANQRKCRCGRTSDGICIRLYSEEDFTSRPEFTEPEILRTNLASVILQMKALNIGDIEEYPLLNPPDKKYISD
;
A
#
# COMPACT_ATOMS: atom_id res chain seq x y z
N ASP A 1 7.07 -25.00 -7.73
CA ASP A 1 7.11 -24.89 -6.27
C ASP A 1 5.82 -24.33 -5.72
N MET A 2 5.29 -24.95 -4.69
CA MET A 2 4.08 -24.50 -4.00
C MET A 2 4.43 -23.33 -3.07
N GLY A 3 3.93 -22.15 -3.35
CA GLY A 3 4.08 -20.95 -2.50
C GLY A 3 3.04 -19.92 -2.91
N ASP A 4 2.64 -19.06 -1.96
CA ASP A 4 1.61 -18.07 -2.19
C ASP A 4 2.11 -16.91 -3.02
N ILE A 5 1.19 -16.25 -3.71
CA ILE A 5 1.45 -15.13 -4.61
C ILE A 5 0.77 -13.89 -4.03
N LEU A 6 1.52 -12.80 -3.87
CA LEU A 6 1.00 -11.50 -3.51
C LEU A 6 1.10 -10.57 -4.73
N ILE A 7 -0.02 -10.03 -5.17
CA ILE A 7 -0.10 -9.10 -6.30
C ILE A 7 -0.51 -7.72 -5.76
N PHE A 8 0.36 -6.74 -5.97
CA PHE A 8 0.06 -5.35 -5.62
C PHE A 8 -0.75 -4.67 -6.73
N MET A 9 -1.93 -4.18 -6.36
CA MET A 9 -2.91 -3.54 -7.23
C MET A 9 -3.10 -2.06 -6.86
N GLU A 10 -3.59 -1.27 -7.78
CA GLU A 10 -3.78 0.18 -7.60
C GLU A 10 -4.94 0.50 -6.64
N GLY A 11 -6.02 -0.29 -6.66
CA GLY A 11 -7.19 -0.06 -5.83
C GLY A 11 -8.23 -1.19 -5.85
N GLU A 12 -9.32 -0.98 -5.11
CA GLU A 12 -10.40 -1.98 -4.94
C GLU A 12 -11.06 -2.38 -6.27
N GLY A 13 -11.27 -1.44 -7.20
CA GLY A 13 -11.87 -1.73 -8.50
C GLY A 13 -11.07 -2.74 -9.29
N GLU A 14 -9.78 -2.54 -9.40
CA GLU A 14 -8.84 -3.42 -10.08
C GLU A 14 -8.72 -4.79 -9.42
N ILE A 15 -8.73 -4.82 -8.07
CA ILE A 15 -8.79 -6.08 -7.30
C ILE A 15 -10.04 -6.87 -7.70
N HIS A 16 -11.21 -6.23 -7.77
CA HIS A 16 -12.46 -6.90 -8.13
C HIS A 16 -12.47 -7.42 -9.58
N GLU A 17 -11.93 -6.65 -10.51
CA GLU A 17 -11.83 -7.07 -11.92
C GLU A 17 -10.88 -8.26 -12.06
N THR A 18 -9.70 -8.18 -11.44
CA THR A 18 -8.70 -9.24 -11.47
C THR A 18 -9.20 -10.51 -10.75
N ASP A 19 -9.88 -10.39 -9.60
CA ASP A 19 -10.51 -11.51 -8.91
C ASP A 19 -11.51 -12.24 -9.82
N LYS A 20 -12.39 -11.48 -10.49
CA LYS A 20 -13.35 -12.06 -11.45
C LYS A 20 -12.66 -12.76 -12.60
N PHE A 21 -11.60 -12.16 -13.14
CA PHE A 21 -10.83 -12.75 -14.23
C PHE A 21 -10.16 -14.05 -13.82
N LEU A 22 -9.44 -14.06 -12.70
CA LEU A 22 -8.73 -15.24 -12.21
C LEU A 22 -9.68 -16.39 -11.85
N ARG A 23 -10.84 -16.09 -11.24
CA ARG A 23 -11.86 -17.13 -10.93
C ARG A 23 -12.40 -17.80 -12.19
N LYS A 24 -12.54 -17.06 -13.29
CA LYS A 24 -12.97 -17.65 -14.59
C LYS A 24 -11.96 -18.62 -15.18
N GLN A 25 -10.67 -18.53 -14.80
CA GLN A 25 -9.62 -19.43 -15.28
C GLN A 25 -9.68 -20.82 -14.61
N ASN A 26 -10.54 -21.03 -13.60
CA ASN A 26 -10.69 -22.28 -12.87
C ASN A 26 -9.34 -22.91 -12.44
N LEU A 27 -8.46 -22.06 -11.84
CA LEU A 27 -7.15 -22.49 -11.37
C LEU A 27 -7.27 -23.62 -10.35
N SER A 28 -6.69 -24.78 -10.63
CA SER A 28 -6.71 -25.93 -9.74
C SER A 28 -5.97 -25.60 -8.43
N ASP A 29 -6.49 -26.08 -7.31
CA ASP A 29 -5.90 -25.94 -5.97
C ASP A 29 -5.42 -24.53 -5.61
N THR A 30 -6.20 -23.51 -6.05
CA THR A 30 -5.85 -22.11 -5.86
C THR A 30 -7.06 -21.33 -5.35
N ASP A 31 -6.85 -20.50 -4.33
CA ASP A 31 -7.84 -19.56 -3.80
C ASP A 31 -7.40 -18.12 -4.07
N VAL A 32 -8.30 -17.31 -4.64
CA VAL A 32 -8.06 -15.88 -4.88
C VAL A 32 -8.68 -15.08 -3.74
N LEU A 33 -7.87 -14.29 -3.04
CA LEU A 33 -8.24 -13.57 -1.83
C LEU A 33 -7.94 -12.07 -1.97
N PRO A 34 -8.95 -11.19 -1.89
CA PRO A 34 -8.74 -9.75 -1.90
C PRO A 34 -8.23 -9.25 -0.53
N LEU A 35 -7.40 -8.17 -0.55
CA LEU A 35 -6.89 -7.52 0.65
C LEU A 35 -6.83 -6.00 0.48
N TYR A 36 -7.73 -5.27 1.10
CA TYR A 36 -7.78 -3.81 1.12
C TYR A 36 -8.39 -3.29 2.43
N ALA A 37 -8.18 -2.02 2.76
CA ALA A 37 -8.48 -1.46 4.08
C ALA A 37 -9.96 -1.59 4.51
N ARG A 38 -10.90 -1.46 3.56
CA ARG A 38 -12.34 -1.55 3.84
C ARG A 38 -12.89 -2.98 3.91
N LEU A 39 -12.04 -3.98 3.66
CA LEU A 39 -12.47 -5.37 3.74
C LEU A 39 -12.81 -5.74 5.19
N SER A 40 -13.91 -6.48 5.40
CA SER A 40 -14.28 -6.93 6.74
C SER A 40 -13.20 -7.80 7.39
N SER A 41 -13.01 -7.68 8.70
CA SER A 41 -12.00 -8.43 9.45
C SER A 41 -12.11 -9.95 9.24
N SER A 42 -13.33 -10.48 9.10
CA SER A 42 -13.54 -11.91 8.84
C SER A 42 -12.97 -12.36 7.49
N ARG A 43 -13.03 -11.50 6.46
CA ARG A 43 -12.44 -11.79 5.16
C ARG A 43 -10.92 -11.60 5.18
N GLN A 44 -10.42 -10.59 5.88
CA GLN A 44 -8.97 -10.39 6.06
C GLN A 44 -8.35 -11.59 6.79
N ASN A 45 -9.00 -12.11 7.84
CA ASN A 45 -8.50 -13.24 8.62
C ASN A 45 -8.34 -14.53 7.81
N LYS A 46 -9.07 -14.72 6.71
CA LYS A 46 -8.90 -15.87 5.82
C LYS A 46 -7.49 -15.96 5.23
N ILE A 47 -6.83 -14.82 5.01
CA ILE A 47 -5.49 -14.74 4.45
C ILE A 47 -4.44 -15.33 5.41
N PHE A 48 -4.69 -15.23 6.71
CA PHE A 48 -3.79 -15.67 7.77
C PHE A 48 -4.11 -17.10 8.27
N ALA A 49 -5.22 -17.66 7.85
CA ALA A 49 -5.61 -19.01 8.27
C ALA A 49 -4.69 -20.08 7.63
N PRO A 50 -4.36 -21.15 8.35
CA PRO A 50 -3.66 -22.29 7.76
C PRO A 50 -4.43 -22.84 6.56
N HIS A 51 -3.73 -23.11 5.46
CA HIS A 51 -4.36 -23.57 4.22
C HIS A 51 -3.49 -24.62 3.51
N LYS A 52 -4.14 -25.42 2.64
CA LYS A 52 -3.47 -26.43 1.81
C LYS A 52 -3.39 -26.01 0.34
N ARG A 53 -4.27 -25.11 -0.07
CA ARG A 53 -4.36 -24.61 -1.44
C ARG A 53 -3.48 -23.37 -1.59
N ARG A 54 -2.93 -23.14 -2.78
CA ARG A 54 -2.20 -21.91 -3.06
C ARG A 54 -3.11 -20.68 -2.91
N HIS A 55 -2.66 -19.66 -2.21
CA HIS A 55 -3.34 -18.37 -2.18
C HIS A 55 -2.75 -17.42 -3.24
N ILE A 56 -3.61 -16.76 -4.00
CA ILE A 56 -3.30 -15.56 -4.79
C ILE A 56 -3.96 -14.39 -4.07
N ILE A 57 -3.16 -13.55 -3.45
CA ILE A 57 -3.63 -12.42 -2.66
C ILE A 57 -3.52 -11.16 -3.51
N LEU A 58 -4.67 -10.54 -3.80
CA LEU A 58 -4.76 -9.29 -4.53
C LEU A 58 -4.85 -8.14 -3.52
N ALA A 59 -3.78 -7.37 -3.35
CA ALA A 59 -3.67 -6.39 -2.29
C ALA A 59 -3.41 -4.97 -2.79
N THR A 60 -3.95 -3.98 -2.09
CA THR A 60 -3.47 -2.60 -2.19
C THR A 60 -2.17 -2.42 -1.39
N ASN A 61 -1.67 -1.20 -1.32
CA ASN A 61 -0.49 -0.84 -0.53
C ASN A 61 -0.61 -1.14 0.99
N ILE A 62 -1.77 -1.56 1.50
CA ILE A 62 -1.92 -2.04 2.88
C ILE A 62 -0.97 -3.22 3.20
N ALA A 63 -0.64 -4.02 2.19
CA ALA A 63 0.28 -5.15 2.33
C ALA A 63 1.77 -4.74 2.30
N GLU A 64 2.12 -3.46 2.06
CA GLU A 64 3.51 -3.00 2.05
C GLU A 64 4.14 -3.01 3.45
N THR A 65 3.41 -2.56 4.46
CA THR A 65 3.97 -2.33 5.80
C THR A 65 3.16 -2.96 6.93
N SER A 66 1.84 -2.85 6.89
CA SER A 66 0.97 -3.07 8.04
C SER A 66 0.75 -4.54 8.41
N LEU A 67 1.00 -5.47 7.49
CA LEU A 67 0.64 -6.88 7.68
C LEU A 67 1.80 -7.80 7.28
N THR A 68 2.06 -8.81 8.10
CA THR A 68 2.96 -9.91 7.73
C THR A 68 2.13 -11.10 7.28
N ILE A 69 2.10 -11.35 5.97
CA ILE A 69 1.38 -12.47 5.39
C ILE A 69 2.35 -13.65 5.32
N PRO A 70 2.05 -14.78 5.98
CA PRO A 70 2.91 -15.96 5.92
C PRO A 70 2.83 -16.64 4.55
N GLY A 71 3.85 -17.40 4.18
CA GLY A 71 3.83 -18.27 3.00
C GLY A 71 4.05 -17.60 1.64
N ILE A 72 4.20 -16.26 1.59
CA ILE A 72 4.44 -15.53 0.34
C ILE A 72 5.82 -15.88 -0.22
N ARG A 73 5.85 -16.51 -1.39
CA ARG A 73 7.06 -16.76 -2.17
C ARG A 73 7.16 -15.92 -3.42
N TYR A 74 6.04 -15.45 -3.95
CA TYR A 74 6.02 -14.67 -5.18
C TYR A 74 5.34 -13.34 -4.94
N VAL A 75 5.97 -12.27 -5.39
CA VAL A 75 5.40 -10.92 -5.42
C VAL A 75 5.30 -10.46 -6.86
N ILE A 76 4.15 -9.95 -7.26
CA ILE A 76 3.94 -9.23 -8.51
C ILE A 76 3.67 -7.77 -8.17
N ASP A 77 4.51 -6.88 -8.68
CA ASP A 77 4.44 -5.44 -8.40
C ASP A 77 4.11 -4.66 -9.67
N THR A 78 2.91 -4.06 -9.72
CA THR A 78 2.46 -3.19 -10.82
C THR A 78 3.18 -1.83 -10.84
N GLY A 79 3.84 -1.48 -9.75
CA GLY A 79 4.55 -0.20 -9.62
C GLY A 79 3.67 1.00 -9.35
N MET A 80 2.37 0.81 -9.12
CA MET A 80 1.37 1.85 -8.93
C MET A 80 0.69 1.72 -7.57
N ALA A 81 0.19 2.84 -7.03
CA ALA A 81 -0.65 2.88 -5.83
C ALA A 81 -1.55 4.13 -5.84
N ARG A 82 -2.64 4.08 -5.06
CA ARG A 82 -3.40 5.27 -4.70
C ARG A 82 -2.70 5.97 -3.55
N ILE A 83 -2.27 7.20 -3.78
CA ILE A 83 -1.56 8.01 -2.80
C ILE A 83 -2.44 9.20 -2.43
N SER A 84 -2.67 9.38 -1.14
CA SER A 84 -3.46 10.50 -0.63
C SER A 84 -2.73 11.82 -0.88
N ARG A 85 -3.44 12.78 -1.49
CA ARG A 85 -2.97 14.13 -1.82
C ARG A 85 -4.01 15.16 -1.40
N TYR A 86 -3.62 16.11 -0.58
CA TYR A 86 -4.48 17.25 -0.24
C TYR A 86 -4.10 18.46 -1.09
N SER A 87 -5.10 19.07 -1.70
CA SER A 87 -4.92 20.32 -2.45
C SER A 87 -5.36 21.50 -1.58
N TYR A 88 -4.44 22.28 -1.10
CA TYR A 88 -4.72 23.50 -0.33
C TYR A 88 -5.51 24.53 -1.15
N ARG A 89 -5.28 24.61 -2.47
CA ARG A 89 -6.02 25.51 -3.36
C ARG A 89 -7.50 25.15 -3.49
N SER A 90 -7.82 23.88 -3.64
CA SER A 90 -9.23 23.42 -3.81
C SER A 90 -9.82 22.89 -2.51
N LYS A 91 -9.04 22.79 -1.43
CA LYS A 91 -9.42 22.21 -0.12
C LYS A 91 -10.04 20.82 -0.25
N VAL A 92 -9.54 20.02 -1.19
CA VAL A 92 -10.04 18.67 -1.49
C VAL A 92 -8.94 17.62 -1.32
N GLN A 93 -9.28 16.55 -0.60
CA GLN A 93 -8.47 15.33 -0.53
C GLN A 93 -8.74 14.48 -1.76
N ARG A 94 -7.69 14.04 -2.44
CA ARG A 94 -7.75 13.16 -3.61
C ARG A 94 -6.90 11.92 -3.38
N LEU A 95 -7.20 10.86 -4.12
CA LEU A 95 -6.46 9.59 -4.14
C LEU A 95 -6.06 9.24 -5.58
N PRO A 96 -5.20 10.04 -6.22
CA PRO A 96 -4.73 9.72 -7.55
C PRO A 96 -3.93 8.42 -7.55
N ILE A 97 -3.94 7.75 -8.69
CA ILE A 97 -3.05 6.62 -8.96
C ILE A 97 -1.71 7.20 -9.40
N GLU A 98 -0.65 6.87 -8.67
CA GLU A 98 0.69 7.37 -8.91
C GLU A 98 1.71 6.23 -8.92
N LYS A 99 2.86 6.46 -9.56
CA LYS A 99 4.01 5.56 -9.45
C LYS A 99 4.53 5.57 -8.01
N ILE A 100 4.79 4.40 -7.47
CA ILE A 100 5.41 4.26 -6.15
C ILE A 100 6.89 4.64 -6.19
N SER A 101 7.46 5.03 -5.05
CA SER A 101 8.89 5.29 -4.89
C SER A 101 9.74 4.00 -4.98
N MET A 102 11.05 4.16 -5.15
CA MET A 102 12.00 3.03 -5.10
C MET A 102 11.93 2.31 -3.74
N ALA A 103 11.83 3.05 -2.64
CA ALA A 103 11.70 2.47 -1.29
C ALA A 103 10.43 1.63 -1.16
N ALA A 104 9.28 2.12 -1.63
CA ALA A 104 8.03 1.36 -1.61
C ALA A 104 8.11 0.10 -2.47
N ALA A 105 8.71 0.18 -3.67
CA ALA A 105 8.95 -0.99 -4.52
C ALA A 105 9.85 -2.05 -3.83
N ASN A 106 10.87 -1.61 -3.10
CA ASN A 106 11.71 -2.49 -2.32
C ASN A 106 10.98 -3.08 -1.11
N GLN A 107 10.10 -2.34 -0.45
CA GLN A 107 9.22 -2.86 0.60
C GLN A 107 8.29 -3.96 0.06
N ARG A 108 7.71 -3.76 -1.14
CA ARG A 108 6.90 -4.79 -1.82
C ARG A 108 7.73 -6.03 -2.10
N LYS A 109 8.94 -5.88 -2.65
CA LYS A 109 9.88 -6.98 -2.86
C LYS A 109 10.14 -7.76 -1.57
N CYS A 110 10.34 -7.08 -0.45
CA CYS A 110 10.60 -7.72 0.85
C CYS A 110 9.39 -8.48 1.42
N ARG A 111 8.23 -8.49 0.79
CA ARG A 111 7.10 -9.34 1.19
C ARG A 111 7.30 -10.80 0.84
N CYS A 112 8.02 -11.14 -0.23
CA CYS A 112 8.55 -12.49 -0.44
C CYS A 112 9.93 -12.62 0.21
N GLY A 113 10.37 -13.82 0.50
CA GLY A 113 11.70 -14.06 1.08
C GLY A 113 11.82 -13.86 2.59
N ARG A 114 10.72 -13.80 3.33
CA ARG A 114 10.75 -13.70 4.80
C ARG A 114 10.98 -15.04 5.50
N THR A 115 10.44 -16.11 4.93
CA THR A 115 10.50 -17.47 5.50
C THR A 115 11.26 -18.45 4.61
N SER A 116 11.42 -18.14 3.33
CA SER A 116 12.17 -18.91 2.32
C SER A 116 12.52 -18.01 1.16
N ASP A 117 13.40 -18.45 0.26
CA ASP A 117 13.72 -17.72 -0.96
C ASP A 117 12.46 -17.37 -1.75
N GLY A 118 12.39 -16.13 -2.21
CA GLY A 118 11.23 -15.58 -2.91
C GLY A 118 11.61 -14.87 -4.20
N ILE A 119 10.63 -14.73 -5.10
CA ILE A 119 10.79 -14.06 -6.40
C ILE A 119 9.85 -12.85 -6.44
N CYS A 120 10.39 -11.69 -6.79
CA CYS A 120 9.61 -10.49 -7.07
C CYS A 120 9.68 -10.17 -8.55
N ILE A 121 8.52 -10.09 -9.19
CA ILE A 121 8.35 -9.72 -10.60
C ILE A 121 7.78 -8.30 -10.63
N ARG A 122 8.54 -7.36 -11.19
CA ARG A 122 8.11 -5.99 -11.45
C ARG A 122 7.56 -5.88 -12.86
N LEU A 123 6.35 -5.35 -13.01
CA LEU A 123 5.69 -5.15 -14.30
C LEU A 123 6.05 -3.80 -14.95
N TYR A 124 7.26 -3.33 -14.73
CA TYR A 124 7.83 -2.10 -15.27
C TYR A 124 9.34 -2.27 -15.47
N SER A 125 9.94 -1.44 -16.32
CA SER A 125 11.35 -1.58 -16.68
C SER A 125 12.29 -1.13 -15.56
N GLU A 126 13.57 -1.51 -15.68
CA GLU A 126 14.61 -1.05 -14.76
C GLU A 126 14.86 0.45 -14.89
N GLU A 127 14.77 1.01 -16.10
CA GLU A 127 14.87 2.45 -16.35
C GLU A 127 13.72 3.19 -15.67
N ASP A 128 12.48 2.67 -15.73
CA ASP A 128 11.37 3.25 -14.99
C ASP A 128 11.64 3.20 -13.48
N PHE A 129 12.10 2.07 -12.94
CA PHE A 129 12.42 1.94 -11.53
C PHE A 129 13.48 2.97 -11.07
N THR A 130 14.58 3.08 -11.80
CA THR A 130 15.70 3.97 -11.43
C THR A 130 15.37 5.46 -11.60
N SER A 131 14.38 5.80 -12.44
CA SER A 131 13.89 7.18 -12.62
C SER A 131 12.92 7.64 -11.52
N ARG A 132 12.47 6.74 -10.66
CA ARG A 132 11.51 7.07 -9.59
C ARG A 132 12.18 7.79 -8.42
N PRO A 133 11.43 8.60 -7.66
CA PRO A 133 11.95 9.17 -6.42
C PRO A 133 12.35 8.06 -5.44
N GLU A 134 13.41 8.30 -4.68
CA GLU A 134 13.91 7.34 -3.69
C GLU A 134 12.86 7.03 -2.63
N PHE A 135 12.21 8.07 -2.09
CA PHE A 135 11.17 7.94 -1.06
C PHE A 135 9.86 8.61 -1.49
N THR A 136 8.76 8.11 -0.97
CA THR A 136 7.47 8.80 -1.06
C THR A 136 7.49 10.00 -0.13
N GLU A 137 6.92 11.12 -0.59
CA GLU A 137 6.78 12.33 0.22
C GLU A 137 6.07 12.00 1.56
N PRO A 138 6.57 12.52 2.70
CA PRO A 138 5.97 12.29 4.02
C PRO A 138 4.48 12.64 4.07
N GLU A 139 3.70 11.87 4.80
CA GLU A 139 2.24 12.05 4.86
C GLU A 139 1.85 13.44 5.36
N ILE A 140 2.59 13.99 6.32
CA ILE A 140 2.36 15.31 6.88
C ILE A 140 2.41 16.44 5.83
N LEU A 141 3.17 16.26 4.74
CA LEU A 141 3.29 17.25 3.66
C LEU A 141 2.20 17.14 2.58
N ARG A 142 1.39 16.08 2.61
CA ARG A 142 0.38 15.78 1.60
C ARG A 142 -1.02 15.53 2.16
N THR A 143 -1.24 15.87 3.43
CA THR A 143 -2.53 15.72 4.13
C THR A 143 -3.09 17.07 4.57
N ASN A 144 -4.37 17.10 4.93
CA ASN A 144 -4.99 18.25 5.56
C ASN A 144 -4.48 18.40 7.00
N LEU A 145 -3.78 19.49 7.29
CA LEU A 145 -3.20 19.73 8.62
C LEU A 145 -4.24 20.05 9.69
N ALA A 146 -5.44 20.51 9.34
CA ALA A 146 -6.48 20.87 10.31
C ALA A 146 -6.81 19.71 11.27
N SER A 147 -6.91 18.48 10.73
CA SER A 147 -7.17 17.30 11.56
C SER A 147 -6.00 16.98 12.52
N VAL A 148 -4.77 17.16 12.05
CA VAL A 148 -3.55 16.96 12.84
C VAL A 148 -3.50 17.99 13.97
N ILE A 149 -3.71 19.27 13.65
CA ILE A 149 -3.72 20.38 14.61
C ILE A 149 -4.80 20.16 15.67
N LEU A 150 -6.02 19.77 15.28
CA LEU A 150 -7.10 19.48 16.22
C LEU A 150 -6.76 18.32 17.16
N GLN A 151 -6.15 17.26 16.65
CA GLN A 151 -5.69 16.14 17.48
C GLN A 151 -4.58 16.56 18.45
N MET A 152 -3.60 17.36 18.01
CA MET A 152 -2.55 17.88 18.87
C MET A 152 -3.12 18.75 20.00
N LYS A 153 -4.08 19.64 19.69
CA LYS A 153 -4.79 20.44 20.69
C LYS A 153 -5.59 19.59 21.67
N ALA A 154 -6.34 18.59 21.16
CA ALA A 154 -7.13 17.69 22.02
C ALA A 154 -6.25 16.86 22.96
N LEU A 155 -5.05 16.47 22.54
CA LEU A 155 -4.09 15.71 23.33
C LEU A 155 -3.14 16.59 24.16
N ASN A 156 -3.26 17.92 24.03
CA ASN A 156 -2.41 18.90 24.71
C ASN A 156 -0.90 18.67 24.47
N ILE A 157 -0.53 18.33 23.21
CA ILE A 157 0.87 18.01 22.82
C ILE A 157 1.66 19.28 22.43
N GLY A 158 1.02 20.45 22.39
CA GLY A 158 1.64 21.71 22.01
C GLY A 158 1.19 22.21 20.63
N ASP A 159 1.98 23.11 20.07
CA ASP A 159 1.70 23.71 18.76
C ASP A 159 2.46 22.98 17.64
N ILE A 160 1.84 22.86 16.47
CA ILE A 160 2.45 22.19 15.32
C ILE A 160 3.69 22.94 14.81
N GLU A 161 3.74 24.26 14.97
CA GLU A 161 4.88 25.09 14.55
C GLU A 161 6.13 24.86 15.42
N GLU A 162 5.92 24.53 16.71
CA GLU A 162 6.98 24.30 17.68
C GLU A 162 7.33 22.81 17.83
N TYR A 163 6.48 21.92 17.28
CA TYR A 163 6.67 20.49 17.41
C TYR A 163 7.85 20.01 16.55
N PRO A 164 8.77 19.18 17.09
CA PRO A 164 9.97 18.74 16.38
C PRO A 164 9.67 17.71 15.28
N LEU A 165 8.99 18.14 14.22
CA LEU A 165 8.74 17.31 13.05
C LEU A 165 10.01 17.13 12.23
N LEU A 166 10.28 15.92 11.75
CA LEU A 166 11.41 15.63 10.85
C LEU A 166 11.30 16.41 9.52
N ASN A 167 10.08 16.56 9.03
CA ASN A 167 9.77 17.31 7.82
C ASN A 167 8.61 18.27 8.14
N PRO A 168 8.91 19.49 8.65
CA PRO A 168 7.87 20.44 9.00
C PRO A 168 7.13 20.93 7.74
N PRO A 169 5.79 21.07 7.81
CA PRO A 169 5.02 21.68 6.72
C PRO A 169 5.35 23.17 6.60
N ASP A 170 5.13 23.72 5.41
CA ASP A 170 5.28 25.17 5.18
C ASP A 170 4.26 25.93 6.04
N LYS A 171 4.71 26.97 6.75
CA LYS A 171 3.89 27.79 7.65
C LYS A 171 2.62 28.34 7.01
N LYS A 172 2.66 28.65 5.71
CA LYS A 172 1.48 29.10 4.95
C LYS A 172 0.31 28.10 4.96
N TYR A 173 0.59 26.78 5.13
CA TYR A 173 -0.43 25.73 5.16
C TYR A 173 -0.95 25.45 6.58
N ILE A 174 -0.29 26.03 7.59
CA ILE A 174 -0.73 25.94 8.99
C ILE A 174 -1.77 27.02 9.28
N SER A 175 -1.64 28.18 8.65
CA SER A 175 -2.50 29.37 8.86
C SER A 175 -3.79 29.38 8.05
N ASP A 176 -3.98 28.46 7.11
CA ASP A 176 -5.10 28.35 6.17
C ASP A 176 -6.20 27.42 6.72
#